data_1cab3f5a2336a760072ce496a338a207
#
_entry.id   1cab3f5a2336a760072ce496a338a207
#
_cell.length_a   1.000
_cell.length_b   1.000
_cell.length_c   1.000
_cell.angle_alpha   90.00
_cell.angle_beta   90.00
_cell.angle_gamma   90.00
#
_symmetry.space_group_name_H-M   'P 1'
#
loop_
_entity.id
_entity.type
_entity.pdbx_description
1 polymer ?
#
loop_
_entity_poly.entity_id
_entity_poly.type
_entity_poly.pdbx_seq_one_letter_code
_entity_poly.pdbx_strand_id
1 'polypeptide(L)'
;MSFFHKRTKADTALKYFHKPPGYYNCAQAIFKAFQEEYQITNDQIVELSKYGNGKAPNGYCGAYFAALELIKDKPELKDEFTKRFQEKSDHLTCFDIRFNYTMSCKNLVKLAANLLNEIDSEKKDSE
;
A
#
# COMPACT_ATOMS: atom_id res chain seq x y z
N MET A 1 11.02 -27.33 11.07
CA MET A 1 9.89 -26.42 11.03
C MET A 1 10.17 -25.19 11.90
N SER A 2 9.97 -24.02 11.33
CA SER A 2 10.15 -22.78 12.09
C SER A 2 8.88 -22.49 12.88
N PHE A 3 9.04 -22.17 14.15
CA PHE A 3 7.93 -21.72 15.00
C PHE A 3 7.75 -20.21 14.91
N PHE A 4 8.64 -19.55 14.19
CA PHE A 4 8.56 -18.10 14.03
C PHE A 4 7.70 -17.77 12.83
N HIS A 5 6.61 -17.08 13.08
CA HIS A 5 5.79 -16.56 12.02
C HIS A 5 6.47 -15.30 11.46
N LYS A 6 7.02 -15.42 10.25
CA LYS A 6 7.68 -14.29 9.62
C LYS A 6 6.64 -13.20 9.34
N ARG A 7 6.91 -11.99 9.81
CA ARG A 7 6.00 -10.87 9.59
C ARG A 7 5.89 -10.54 8.11
N THR A 8 4.67 -10.49 7.60
CA THR A 8 4.42 -10.12 6.21
C THR A 8 4.48 -8.60 6.05
N LYS A 9 4.55 -8.14 4.80
CA LYS A 9 4.47 -6.70 4.52
C LYS A 9 3.13 -6.12 4.99
N ALA A 10 2.05 -6.89 4.86
CA ALA A 10 0.76 -6.47 5.37
C ALA A 10 0.79 -6.30 6.89
N ASP A 11 1.39 -7.24 7.60
CA ASP A 11 1.53 -7.15 9.06
C ASP A 11 2.32 -5.91 9.47
N THR A 12 3.41 -5.63 8.76
CA THR A 12 4.23 -4.46 9.05
C THR A 12 3.45 -3.17 8.79
N ALA A 13 2.73 -3.10 7.67
CA ALA A 13 1.93 -1.92 7.36
C ALA A 13 0.87 -1.69 8.43
N LEU A 14 0.18 -2.74 8.87
CA LEU A 14 -0.84 -2.63 9.90
C LEU A 14 -0.28 -2.24 11.27
N LYS A 15 0.99 -2.59 11.52
CA LYS A 15 1.66 -2.18 12.76
C LYS A 15 1.75 -0.66 12.88
N TYR A 16 1.91 0.02 11.74
CA TYR A 16 2.08 1.46 11.70
C TYR A 16 0.80 2.24 11.40
N PHE A 17 -0.19 1.60 10.79
CA PHE A 17 -1.41 2.27 10.37
C PHE A 17 -2.26 2.69 11.58
N HIS A 18 -2.43 4.03 11.74
CA HIS A 18 -3.21 4.64 12.83
C HIS A 18 -2.79 4.22 14.23
N LYS A 19 -1.53 3.76 14.41
CA LYS A 19 -1.03 3.30 15.70
C LYS A 19 0.15 4.13 16.17
N PRO A 20 0.34 4.25 17.52
CA PRO A 20 1.49 4.98 18.03
C PRO A 20 2.80 4.30 17.59
N PRO A 21 3.91 5.05 17.57
CA PRO A 21 4.00 6.46 17.93
C PRO A 21 3.64 7.43 16.82
N GLY A 22 3.65 7.00 15.55
CA GLY A 22 3.53 7.91 14.42
C GLY A 22 2.10 8.20 13.97
N TYR A 23 1.17 7.32 14.27
CA TYR A 23 -0.22 7.42 13.80
C TYR A 23 -0.31 7.67 12.29
N TYR A 24 0.44 6.89 11.54
CA TYR A 24 0.56 7.06 10.09
C TYR A 24 -0.75 6.78 9.35
N ASN A 25 -0.98 7.50 8.25
CA ASN A 25 -2.12 7.23 7.39
C ASN A 25 -1.84 6.01 6.49
N CYS A 26 -2.82 5.66 5.63
CA CYS A 26 -2.70 4.49 4.78
C CYS A 26 -1.50 4.56 3.82
N ALA A 27 -1.23 5.74 3.26
CA ALA A 27 -0.09 5.90 2.34
C ALA A 27 1.24 5.74 3.09
N GLN A 28 1.35 6.38 4.26
CA GLN A 28 2.56 6.29 5.07
C GLN A 28 2.82 4.86 5.55
N ALA A 29 1.75 4.13 5.90
CA ALA A 29 1.87 2.75 6.35
C ALA A 29 2.47 1.86 5.26
N ILE A 30 2.07 2.06 4.01
CA ILE A 30 2.65 1.32 2.88
C ILE A 30 4.14 1.64 2.73
N PHE A 31 4.50 2.92 2.77
CA PHE A 31 5.91 3.30 2.66
C PHE A 31 6.74 2.72 3.80
N LYS A 32 6.20 2.69 5.02
CA LYS A 32 6.90 2.09 6.17
C LYS A 32 7.14 0.59 5.96
N ALA A 33 6.16 -0.12 5.44
CA ALA A 33 6.29 -1.56 5.21
C ALA A 33 7.38 -1.90 4.19
N PHE A 34 7.59 -1.03 3.21
CA PHE A 34 8.54 -1.26 2.13
C PHE A 34 9.77 -0.36 2.21
N GLN A 35 9.99 0.27 3.36
CA GLN A 35 11.06 1.25 3.54
C GLN A 35 12.45 0.70 3.19
N GLU A 36 12.75 -0.51 3.63
CA GLU A 36 14.07 -1.11 3.37
C GLU A 36 14.25 -1.50 1.91
N GLU A 37 13.26 -2.16 1.32
CA GLU A 37 13.35 -2.67 -0.05
C GLU A 37 13.48 -1.57 -1.08
N TYR A 38 12.81 -0.43 -0.85
CA TYR A 38 12.79 0.68 -1.80
C TYR A 38 13.65 1.86 -1.34
N GLN A 39 14.39 1.69 -0.24
CA GLN A 39 15.29 2.71 0.30
C GLN A 39 14.57 4.05 0.50
N ILE A 40 13.40 3.99 1.12
CA ILE A 40 12.56 5.15 1.37
C ILE A 40 13.08 5.92 2.58
N THR A 41 13.26 7.24 2.41
CA THR A 41 13.71 8.08 3.53
C THR A 41 12.54 8.43 4.45
N ASN A 42 12.86 8.79 5.69
CA ASN A 42 11.83 9.26 6.62
C ASN A 42 11.15 10.53 6.12
N ASP A 43 11.88 11.39 5.42
CA ASP A 43 11.29 12.60 4.83
C ASP A 43 10.23 12.26 3.79
N GLN A 44 10.46 11.22 2.99
CA GLN A 44 9.48 10.77 2.01
C GLN A 44 8.21 10.27 2.70
N ILE A 45 8.36 9.60 3.83
CA ILE A 45 7.21 9.12 4.61
C ILE A 45 6.43 10.30 5.19
N VAL A 46 7.13 11.29 5.75
CA VAL A 46 6.49 12.49 6.31
C VAL A 46 5.72 13.25 5.22
N GLU A 47 6.27 13.31 4.02
CA GLU A 47 5.62 14.00 2.89
C GLU A 47 4.25 13.43 2.58
N LEU A 48 4.05 12.14 2.79
CA LEU A 48 2.77 11.49 2.52
C LEU A 48 1.70 11.80 3.57
N SER A 49 2.04 12.50 4.64
CA SER A 49 1.05 12.83 5.69
C SER A 49 -0.12 13.65 5.15
N LYS A 50 0.08 14.38 4.06
CA LYS A 50 -0.94 15.22 3.44
C LYS A 50 -1.97 14.43 2.61
N TYR A 51 -1.74 13.14 2.40
CA TYR A 51 -2.56 12.34 1.48
C TYR A 51 -3.58 11.42 2.17
N GLY A 52 -3.88 11.65 3.43
CA GLY A 52 -4.91 10.86 4.12
C GLY A 52 -6.32 11.31 3.76
N ASN A 53 -7.30 10.45 4.03
CA ASN A 53 -8.74 10.76 3.90
C ASN A 53 -9.16 11.24 2.50
N GLY A 54 -8.66 10.59 1.47
CA GLY A 54 -9.04 10.91 0.09
C GLY A 54 -8.31 12.10 -0.49
N LYS A 55 -7.27 12.58 0.17
CA LYS A 55 -6.49 13.73 -0.30
C LYS A 55 -5.34 13.36 -1.23
N ALA A 56 -5.16 12.09 -1.54
CA ALA A 56 -4.17 11.67 -2.53
C ALA A 56 -4.54 12.23 -3.91
N PRO A 57 -3.56 12.37 -4.81
CA PRO A 57 -3.84 12.85 -6.17
C PRO A 57 -4.97 12.05 -6.82
N ASN A 58 -5.82 12.73 -7.57
CA ASN A 58 -6.99 12.15 -8.24
C ASN A 58 -8.01 11.52 -7.28
N GLY A 59 -7.90 11.79 -5.98
CA GLY A 59 -8.79 11.20 -4.98
C GLY A 59 -8.55 9.73 -4.72
N TYR A 60 -7.44 9.18 -5.18
CA TYR A 60 -7.14 7.75 -5.01
C TYR A 60 -7.07 7.34 -3.55
N CYS A 61 -7.38 6.06 -3.30
CA CYS A 61 -7.07 5.44 -2.02
C CYS A 61 -5.58 5.63 -1.72
N GLY A 62 -5.26 6.10 -0.52
CA GLY A 62 -3.87 6.39 -0.15
C GLY A 62 -2.95 5.19 -0.25
N ALA A 63 -3.43 4.01 0.13
CA ALA A 63 -2.63 2.78 0.03
C ALA A 63 -2.33 2.42 -1.43
N TYR A 64 -3.33 2.55 -2.29
CA TYR A 64 -3.17 2.33 -3.73
C TYR A 64 -2.16 3.32 -4.32
N PHE A 65 -2.33 4.60 -4.01
CA PHE A 65 -1.45 5.66 -4.50
C PHE A 65 0.01 5.42 -4.08
N ALA A 66 0.23 5.11 -2.80
CA ALA A 66 1.57 4.88 -2.28
C ALA A 66 2.25 3.70 -2.97
N ALA A 67 1.52 2.59 -3.16
CA ALA A 67 2.06 1.44 -3.84
C ALA A 67 2.46 1.76 -5.28
N LEU A 68 1.62 2.53 -6.00
CA LEU A 68 1.96 2.95 -7.36
C LEU A 68 3.21 3.81 -7.40
N GLU A 69 3.40 4.68 -6.40
CA GLU A 69 4.60 5.51 -6.33
C GLU A 69 5.87 4.66 -6.27
N LEU A 70 5.81 3.54 -5.55
CA LEU A 70 6.98 2.66 -5.40
C LEU A 70 7.34 1.92 -6.69
N ILE A 71 6.39 1.73 -7.58
CA ILE A 71 6.62 1.03 -8.85
C ILE A 71 6.38 1.94 -10.06
N LYS A 72 6.44 3.25 -9.87
CA LYS A 72 6.10 4.22 -10.93
C LYS A 72 6.99 4.10 -12.18
N ASP A 73 8.21 3.61 -12.03
CA ASP A 73 9.14 3.46 -13.14
C ASP A 73 8.98 2.13 -13.89
N LYS A 74 8.00 1.33 -13.51
CA LYS A 74 7.76 0.00 -14.08
C LYS A 74 6.31 -0.10 -14.56
N PRO A 75 6.01 0.39 -15.78
CA PRO A 75 4.62 0.46 -16.27
C PRO A 75 3.86 -0.87 -16.23
N GLU A 76 4.52 -1.97 -16.58
CA GLU A 76 3.87 -3.28 -16.56
C GLU A 76 3.42 -3.67 -15.16
N LEU A 77 4.24 -3.34 -14.16
CA LEU A 77 3.88 -3.66 -12.77
C LEU A 77 2.73 -2.78 -12.29
N LYS A 78 2.72 -1.51 -12.70
CA LYS A 78 1.63 -0.60 -12.35
C LYS A 78 0.30 -1.11 -12.89
N ASP A 79 0.29 -1.53 -14.15
CA ASP A 79 -0.93 -2.04 -14.80
C ASP A 79 -1.43 -3.30 -14.10
N GLU A 80 -0.53 -4.22 -13.80
CA GLU A 80 -0.90 -5.47 -13.12
C GLU A 80 -1.37 -5.21 -11.69
N PHE A 81 -0.70 -4.32 -10.97
CA PHE A 81 -1.10 -3.95 -9.62
C PHE A 81 -2.50 -3.33 -9.63
N THR A 82 -2.74 -2.38 -10.54
CA THR A 82 -4.02 -1.70 -10.64
C THR A 82 -5.14 -2.69 -10.93
N LYS A 83 -4.92 -3.60 -11.87
CA LYS A 83 -5.90 -4.62 -12.22
C LYS A 83 -6.27 -5.48 -11.01
N ARG A 84 -5.25 -6.01 -10.32
CA ARG A 84 -5.48 -6.88 -9.16
C ARG A 84 -6.13 -6.14 -8.01
N PHE A 85 -5.72 -4.89 -7.78
CA PHE A 85 -6.29 -4.07 -6.72
C PHE A 85 -7.76 -3.80 -7.00
N GLN A 86 -8.10 -3.39 -8.22
CA GLN A 86 -9.46 -3.05 -8.59
C GLN A 86 -10.38 -4.28 -8.58
N GLU A 87 -9.87 -5.46 -8.91
CA GLU A 87 -10.64 -6.70 -8.83
C GLU A 87 -11.14 -6.97 -7.42
N LYS A 88 -10.40 -6.53 -6.39
CA LYS A 88 -10.76 -6.76 -5.00
C LYS A 88 -11.52 -5.60 -4.38
N SER A 89 -11.14 -4.37 -4.71
CA SER A 89 -11.71 -3.18 -4.10
C SER A 89 -12.88 -2.57 -4.88
N ASP A 90 -13.06 -2.99 -6.13
CA ASP A 90 -14.05 -2.48 -7.09
C ASP A 90 -13.80 -1.05 -7.53
N HIS A 91 -13.16 -0.24 -6.72
CA HIS A 91 -12.92 1.17 -7.00
C HIS A 91 -11.51 1.56 -6.63
N LEU A 92 -11.02 2.66 -7.19
CA LEU A 92 -9.66 3.15 -6.91
C LEU A 92 -9.64 4.41 -6.06
N THR A 93 -10.74 5.16 -6.01
CA THR A 93 -10.79 6.38 -5.21
C THR A 93 -11.31 6.10 -3.81
N CYS A 94 -10.78 6.86 -2.85
CA CYS A 94 -11.21 6.75 -1.46
C CYS A 94 -12.72 6.96 -1.32
N PHE A 95 -13.24 8.00 -1.99
CA PHE A 95 -14.67 8.33 -1.93
C PHE A 95 -15.54 7.17 -2.41
N ASP A 96 -15.21 6.60 -3.59
CA ASP A 96 -16.03 5.53 -4.17
C ASP A 96 -15.99 4.26 -3.32
N ILE A 97 -14.82 3.92 -2.78
CA ILE A 97 -14.69 2.75 -1.93
C ILE A 97 -15.53 2.92 -0.66
N ARG A 98 -15.44 4.07 -0.02
CA ARG A 98 -16.17 4.32 1.23
C ARG A 98 -17.67 4.45 0.98
N PHE A 99 -18.06 5.13 -0.09
CA PHE A 99 -19.47 5.32 -0.43
C PHE A 99 -20.17 3.98 -0.67
N ASN A 100 -19.48 3.05 -1.33
CA ASN A 100 -20.05 1.75 -1.68
C ASN A 100 -19.77 0.66 -0.63
N TYR A 101 -19.06 1.00 0.45
CA TYR A 101 -18.71 0.07 1.54
C TYR A 101 -18.01 -1.21 1.04
N THR A 102 -17.20 -1.08 -0.02
CA THR A 102 -16.56 -2.25 -0.62
C THR A 102 -15.44 -2.82 0.25
N MET A 103 -14.73 -1.95 0.98
CA MET A 103 -13.61 -2.42 1.80
C MET A 103 -13.22 -1.35 2.82
N SER A 104 -12.79 -1.76 4.02
CA SER A 104 -12.30 -0.84 5.04
C SER A 104 -10.91 -0.34 4.69
N CYS A 105 -10.51 0.81 5.25
CA CYS A 105 -9.16 1.35 5.06
C CYS A 105 -8.09 0.35 5.51
N LYS A 106 -8.32 -0.30 6.64
CA LYS A 106 -7.40 -1.33 7.15
C LYS A 106 -7.20 -2.46 6.13
N ASN A 107 -8.29 -2.94 5.54
CA ASN A 107 -8.20 -4.00 4.55
C ASN A 107 -7.58 -3.52 3.25
N LEU A 108 -7.75 -2.24 2.89
CA LEU A 108 -7.09 -1.67 1.72
C LEU A 108 -5.58 -1.60 1.90
N VAL A 109 -5.12 -1.23 3.10
CA VAL A 109 -3.68 -1.23 3.42
C VAL A 109 -3.13 -2.65 3.30
N LYS A 110 -3.84 -3.61 3.86
CA LYS A 110 -3.46 -5.01 3.81
C LYS A 110 -3.40 -5.51 2.36
N LEU A 111 -4.42 -5.19 1.58
CA LEU A 111 -4.50 -5.58 0.17
C LEU A 111 -3.34 -5.00 -0.64
N ALA A 112 -3.09 -3.71 -0.50
CA ALA A 112 -2.01 -3.04 -1.24
C ALA A 112 -0.65 -3.65 -0.90
N ALA A 113 -0.38 -3.89 0.38
CA ALA A 113 0.88 -4.46 0.81
C ALA A 113 1.06 -5.88 0.27
N ASN A 114 0.03 -6.71 0.35
CA ASN A 114 0.09 -8.08 -0.14
C ASN A 114 0.30 -8.13 -1.65
N LEU A 115 -0.43 -7.31 -2.41
CA LEU A 115 -0.32 -7.30 -3.87
C LEU A 115 1.06 -6.81 -4.33
N LEU A 116 1.57 -5.77 -3.70
CA LEU A 116 2.88 -5.25 -4.08
C LEU A 116 3.97 -6.29 -3.81
N ASN A 117 3.90 -6.94 -2.65
CA ASN A 117 4.85 -7.99 -2.30
C ASN A 117 4.77 -9.18 -3.27
N GLU A 118 3.55 -9.55 -3.65
CA GLU A 118 3.28 -10.65 -4.59
C GLU A 118 3.87 -10.35 -5.97
N ILE A 119 3.63 -9.14 -6.48
CA ILE A 119 4.13 -8.70 -7.78
C ILE A 119 5.66 -8.63 -7.79
N ASP A 120 6.26 -8.11 -6.72
CA ASP A 120 7.72 -8.06 -6.60
C ASP A 120 8.31 -9.47 -6.61
N SER A 121 7.69 -10.42 -5.93
CA SER A 121 8.16 -11.81 -5.89
C SER A 121 8.06 -12.48 -7.24
N GLU A 122 6.96 -12.25 -7.97
CA GLU A 122 6.77 -12.79 -9.31
C GLU A 122 7.82 -12.24 -10.28
N LYS A 123 8.14 -10.96 -10.16
CA LYS A 123 9.16 -10.32 -10.99
C LYS A 123 10.53 -10.94 -10.74
N LYS A 124 10.89 -11.17 -9.48
CA LYS A 124 12.17 -11.79 -9.13
C LYS A 124 12.25 -13.21 -9.65
N ASP A 125 11.17 -13.97 -9.58
CA ASP A 125 11.13 -15.36 -10.04
C ASP A 125 11.27 -15.46 -11.56
N SER A 126 10.83 -14.43 -12.30
CA SER A 126 10.90 -14.44 -13.76
C SER A 126 12.26 -13.96 -14.30
N GLU A 127 13.11 -13.48 -13.44
CA GLU A 127 14.48 -13.08 -13.76
C GLU A 127 15.43 -14.23 -13.50
#